data_9cf8960f38581c553b11b4910f1a6717
#
_entry.id   9cf8960f38581c553b11b4910f1a6717
#
_cell.length_a   1.000
_cell.length_b   1.000
_cell.length_c   1.000
_cell.angle_alpha   90.00
_cell.angle_beta   90.00
_cell.angle_gamma   90.00
#
_symmetry.space_group_name_H-M   'P 1'
#
loop_
_entity.id
_entity.type
_entity.pdbx_description
1 polymer ?
#
loop_
_entity_poly.entity_id
_entity_poly.type
_entity_poly.pdbx_seq_one_letter_code
_entity_poly.pdbx_strand_id
1 'polypeptide(L)'
;LKGAKVIDKSRCTVEATPEGKRHGTDMAIILVSPKTGVAPDATLYTYQSSTASTTSNGTCSSDGGRLNTFASLINQAVEDGAQIISVSQSVSEESPELKWAIANAISKGVIIVASAGNGASDDNVTHLSRFSGVVGVSAINADGTFASYSSWGDGVVTAAYGGPFNTFDPATNQPQIVNGTSVSAPLVAGMLALARQRWPEATTNQILQLLVRTGLNPTHNWDKYTGYGAAALGSLVNTDPSQYPDENPIIPKPNGSSPSVQEMQDYMDGIAGDTLTDSFPSSYVYRGTDEGVVLNDNKTITVHLGTSPRYHRK
;
A
#
# COMPACT_ATOMS: atom_id res chain seq x y z
N LEU A 1 8.73 16.09 12.88
CA LEU A 1 8.49 14.71 13.40
C LEU A 1 8.96 14.55 14.86
N LYS A 2 9.42 15.63 15.53
CA LYS A 2 9.81 15.55 16.94
C LYS A 2 8.61 15.11 17.81
N GLY A 3 8.74 13.99 18.49
CA GLY A 3 7.67 13.38 19.29
C GLY A 3 6.84 12.30 18.60
N ALA A 4 6.94 12.15 17.27
CA ALA A 4 6.32 11.05 16.56
C ALA A 4 7.11 9.74 16.76
N LYS A 5 6.40 8.61 16.74
CA LYS A 5 7.00 7.27 16.80
C LYS A 5 7.39 6.83 15.40
N VAL A 6 8.61 7.15 14.98
CA VAL A 6 9.15 6.76 13.67
C VAL A 6 10.30 5.78 13.86
N ILE A 7 10.22 4.62 13.22
CA ILE A 7 11.21 3.54 13.33
C ILE A 7 11.65 3.17 11.92
N ASP A 8 12.95 3.32 11.63
CA ASP A 8 13.53 2.83 10.38
C ASP A 8 13.70 1.31 10.46
N LYS A 9 13.05 0.61 9.53
CA LYS A 9 13.05 -0.84 9.38
C LYS A 9 13.81 -1.30 8.13
N SER A 10 14.51 -0.38 7.47
CA SER A 10 15.30 -0.70 6.28
C SER A 10 16.36 -1.76 6.60
N ARG A 11 16.41 -2.82 5.78
CA ARG A 11 17.45 -3.88 5.88
C ARG A 11 18.73 -3.52 5.15
N CYS A 12 18.73 -2.42 4.41
CA CYS A 12 19.84 -1.96 3.60
C CYS A 12 19.80 -0.44 3.46
N THR A 13 20.90 0.13 2.99
CA THR A 13 21.02 1.58 2.78
C THR A 13 20.92 1.92 1.31
N VAL A 14 20.08 2.87 0.97
CA VAL A 14 19.95 3.47 -0.36
C VAL A 14 20.47 4.90 -0.31
N GLU A 15 21.25 5.29 -1.31
CA GLU A 15 21.62 6.69 -1.47
C GLU A 15 20.52 7.43 -2.21
N ALA A 16 19.66 8.11 -1.47
CA ALA A 16 18.61 8.95 -2.04
C ALA A 16 19.10 10.39 -2.25
N THR A 17 18.59 11.03 -3.31
CA THR A 17 18.78 12.46 -3.53
C THR A 17 18.21 13.28 -2.37
N PRO A 18 18.68 14.53 -2.14
CA PRO A 18 18.07 15.43 -1.16
C PRO A 18 16.56 15.58 -1.35
N GLU A 19 16.10 15.61 -2.61
CA GLU A 19 14.69 15.70 -2.98
C GLU A 19 13.91 14.45 -2.59
N GLY A 20 14.45 13.24 -2.84
CA GLY A 20 13.84 11.98 -2.40
C GLY A 20 13.73 11.89 -0.87
N LYS A 21 14.77 12.31 -0.15
CA LYS A 21 14.75 12.38 1.33
C LYS A 21 13.69 13.35 1.85
N ARG A 22 13.60 14.54 1.22
CA ARG A 22 12.57 15.53 1.53
C ARG A 22 11.17 14.97 1.30
N HIS A 23 10.91 14.40 0.13
CA HIS A 23 9.63 13.81 -0.21
C HIS A 23 9.18 12.74 0.82
N GLY A 24 10.06 11.81 1.18
CA GLY A 24 9.74 10.81 2.21
C GLY A 24 9.42 11.44 3.58
N THR A 25 10.15 12.51 3.95
CA THR A 25 9.90 13.25 5.19
C THR A 25 8.55 13.97 5.16
N ASP A 26 8.16 14.55 4.03
CA ASP A 26 6.86 15.19 3.85
C ASP A 26 5.71 14.20 4.04
N MET A 27 5.83 13.00 3.47
CA MET A 27 4.84 11.92 3.64
C MET A 27 4.72 11.51 5.12
N ALA A 28 5.83 11.39 5.82
CA ALA A 28 5.84 11.10 7.24
C ALA A 28 5.21 12.23 8.09
N ILE A 29 5.41 13.49 7.70
CA ILE A 29 4.77 14.64 8.36
C ILE A 29 3.26 14.57 8.21
N ILE A 30 2.77 14.30 7.01
CA ILE A 30 1.32 14.17 6.73
C ILE A 30 0.69 13.04 7.53
N LEU A 31 1.40 11.92 7.70
CA LEU A 31 0.91 10.78 8.46
C LEU A 31 0.91 11.01 9.98
N VAL A 32 2.09 11.29 10.55
CA VAL A 32 2.32 11.14 11.99
C VAL A 32 2.89 12.38 12.69
N SER A 33 2.93 13.55 12.03
CA SER A 33 3.35 14.76 12.74
C SER A 33 2.43 15.04 13.93
N PRO A 34 2.96 15.24 15.14
CA PRO A 34 2.12 15.56 16.32
C PRO A 34 1.30 16.85 16.18
N LYS A 35 1.65 17.71 15.23
CA LYS A 35 0.95 18.99 15.01
C LYS A 35 -0.05 18.95 13.87
N THR A 36 0.27 18.22 12.80
CA THR A 36 -0.46 18.30 11.53
C THR A 36 -0.72 16.92 10.90
N GLY A 37 -0.21 15.86 11.48
CA GLY A 37 -0.41 14.49 10.97
C GLY A 37 -1.84 14.01 11.20
N VAL A 38 -2.34 13.18 10.30
CA VAL A 38 -3.69 12.60 10.40
C VAL A 38 -3.78 11.58 11.53
N ALA A 39 -2.74 10.78 11.75
CA ALA A 39 -2.68 9.74 12.77
C ALA A 39 -1.42 9.93 13.66
N PRO A 40 -1.37 10.98 14.49
CA PRO A 40 -0.13 11.37 15.20
C PRO A 40 0.36 10.35 16.22
N ASP A 41 -0.52 9.50 16.73
CA ASP A 41 -0.19 8.45 17.71
C ASP A 41 0.19 7.10 17.08
N ALA A 42 0.07 6.99 15.74
CA ALA A 42 0.47 5.77 15.04
C ALA A 42 1.99 5.58 15.08
N THR A 43 2.42 4.32 15.12
CA THR A 43 3.83 3.98 14.93
C THR A 43 4.11 3.87 13.43
N LEU A 44 5.01 4.71 12.93
CA LEU A 44 5.41 4.71 11.52
C LEU A 44 6.70 3.89 11.35
N TYR A 45 6.63 2.83 10.56
CA TYR A 45 7.80 2.12 10.05
C TYR A 45 8.18 2.71 8.70
N THR A 46 9.46 3.01 8.51
CA THR A 46 9.99 3.54 7.25
C THR A 46 10.90 2.54 6.59
N TYR A 47 10.85 2.50 5.26
CA TYR A 47 11.64 1.59 4.43
C TYR A 47 12.27 2.35 3.27
N GLN A 48 13.56 2.10 3.02
CA GLN A 48 14.27 2.71 1.90
C GLN A 48 14.05 1.91 0.62
N SER A 49 13.40 2.52 -0.36
CA SER A 49 13.15 1.92 -1.67
C SER A 49 14.10 2.43 -2.74
N SER A 50 14.33 1.63 -3.79
CA SER A 50 15.00 2.09 -5.00
C SER A 50 13.98 2.79 -5.90
N THR A 51 14.23 4.03 -6.23
CA THR A 51 13.37 4.86 -7.09
C THR A 51 14.22 5.66 -8.06
N ALA A 52 13.58 6.42 -8.96
CA ALA A 52 14.26 7.39 -9.81
C ALA A 52 15.04 8.46 -9.01
N SER A 53 14.69 8.66 -7.74
CA SER A 53 15.37 9.57 -6.82
C SER A 53 16.52 8.94 -6.04
N THR A 54 16.96 7.73 -6.40
CA THR A 54 18.15 7.10 -5.81
C THR A 54 19.33 7.22 -6.75
N THR A 55 20.50 7.56 -6.18
CA THR A 55 21.76 7.67 -6.92
C THR A 55 22.55 6.36 -6.89
N SER A 56 22.29 5.54 -5.84
CA SER A 56 22.92 4.23 -5.70
C SER A 56 22.05 3.33 -4.82
N ASN A 57 22.12 2.03 -5.04
CA ASN A 57 21.44 1.04 -4.19
C ASN A 57 22.22 0.70 -2.90
N GLY A 58 23.39 1.31 -2.69
CA GLY A 58 24.18 1.08 -1.48
C GLY A 58 24.39 -0.41 -1.17
N THR A 59 23.96 -0.85 0.01
CA THR A 59 24.07 -2.23 0.49
C THR A 59 22.86 -3.10 0.12
N CYS A 60 21.95 -2.61 -0.73
CA CYS A 60 20.65 -3.26 -0.99
C CYS A 60 20.72 -4.40 -2.03
N SER A 61 21.89 -4.77 -2.50
CA SER A 61 22.11 -5.95 -3.34
C SER A 61 22.82 -7.03 -2.54
N SER A 62 22.31 -8.25 -2.56
CA SER A 62 22.91 -9.44 -1.94
C SER A 62 22.85 -10.61 -2.91
N ASP A 63 23.53 -11.70 -2.59
CA ASP A 63 23.49 -12.94 -3.38
C ASP A 63 22.08 -13.55 -3.48
N GLY A 64 21.17 -13.16 -2.58
CA GLY A 64 19.76 -13.55 -2.58
C GLY A 64 18.84 -12.58 -3.34
N GLY A 65 19.38 -11.59 -4.07
CA GLY A 65 18.59 -10.61 -4.80
C GLY A 65 18.57 -9.22 -4.18
N ARG A 66 17.63 -8.38 -4.61
CA ARG A 66 17.51 -7.00 -4.15
C ARG A 66 16.54 -6.90 -2.96
N LEU A 67 17.01 -6.30 -1.87
CA LEU A 67 16.26 -6.13 -0.62
C LEU A 67 15.30 -4.92 -0.65
N ASN A 68 15.39 -4.08 -1.66
CA ASN A 68 14.68 -2.80 -1.76
C ASN A 68 13.76 -2.69 -2.98
N THR A 69 13.34 -3.82 -3.55
CA THR A 69 12.22 -3.86 -4.52
C THR A 69 10.91 -3.68 -3.79
N PHE A 70 9.86 -3.23 -4.48
CA PHE A 70 8.54 -3.08 -3.84
C PHE A 70 7.99 -4.42 -3.34
N ALA A 71 8.22 -5.52 -4.07
CA ALA A 71 7.86 -6.86 -3.60
C ALA A 71 8.53 -7.21 -2.27
N SER A 72 9.85 -7.02 -2.18
CA SER A 72 10.62 -7.31 -0.96
C SER A 72 10.17 -6.42 0.22
N LEU A 73 9.93 -5.12 -0.05
CA LEU A 73 9.54 -4.17 1.00
C LEU A 73 8.11 -4.39 1.49
N ILE A 74 7.17 -4.77 0.61
CA ILE A 74 5.80 -5.13 1.02
C ILE A 74 5.85 -6.37 1.92
N ASN A 75 6.56 -7.42 1.51
CA ASN A 75 6.70 -8.63 2.32
C ASN A 75 7.37 -8.32 3.68
N GLN A 76 8.43 -7.51 3.68
CA GLN A 76 9.08 -7.08 4.92
C GLN A 76 8.12 -6.30 5.83
N ALA A 77 7.33 -5.38 5.29
CA ALA A 77 6.36 -4.62 6.08
C ALA A 77 5.29 -5.53 6.70
N VAL A 78 4.84 -6.56 5.96
CA VAL A 78 3.92 -7.59 6.49
C VAL A 78 4.57 -8.37 7.62
N GLU A 79 5.82 -8.82 7.47
CA GLU A 79 6.60 -9.53 8.49
C GLU A 79 6.84 -8.67 9.74
N ASP A 80 7.09 -7.38 9.58
CA ASP A 80 7.26 -6.41 10.66
C ASP A 80 5.95 -6.07 11.39
N GLY A 81 4.81 -6.58 10.92
CA GLY A 81 3.49 -6.40 11.54
C GLY A 81 2.80 -5.09 11.16
N ALA A 82 3.14 -4.50 10.04
CA ALA A 82 2.42 -3.33 9.52
C ALA A 82 0.95 -3.69 9.26
N GLN A 83 0.05 -2.81 9.65
CA GLN A 83 -1.38 -2.96 9.38
C GLN A 83 -1.81 -2.21 8.10
N ILE A 84 -1.08 -1.16 7.77
CA ILE A 84 -1.30 -0.33 6.59
C ILE A 84 0.06 0.00 5.98
N ILE A 85 0.18 -0.13 4.66
CA ILE A 85 1.35 0.25 3.88
C ILE A 85 0.97 1.45 3.02
N SER A 86 1.70 2.56 3.11
CA SER A 86 1.48 3.77 2.31
C SER A 86 2.61 3.95 1.29
N VAL A 87 2.25 4.02 0.01
CA VAL A 87 3.21 4.16 -1.10
C VAL A 87 2.87 5.39 -1.93
N SER A 88 3.72 6.41 -1.82
CA SER A 88 3.61 7.67 -2.56
C SER A 88 4.65 7.78 -3.67
N GLN A 89 4.85 6.68 -4.41
CA GLN A 89 5.88 6.57 -5.45
C GLN A 89 5.33 5.87 -6.68
N SER A 90 5.90 6.21 -7.86
CA SER A 90 5.64 5.45 -9.08
C SER A 90 6.34 4.08 -9.01
N VAL A 91 5.64 3.06 -9.44
CA VAL A 91 6.12 1.68 -9.46
C VAL A 91 6.01 1.20 -10.90
N SER A 92 7.13 1.23 -11.62
CA SER A 92 7.20 0.77 -13.01
C SER A 92 7.37 -0.76 -13.14
N GLU A 93 7.40 -1.45 -12.01
CA GLU A 93 7.68 -2.89 -11.95
C GLU A 93 6.37 -3.67 -12.13
N GLU A 94 6.29 -4.46 -13.19
CA GLU A 94 5.26 -5.47 -13.42
C GLU A 94 5.91 -6.85 -13.25
N SER A 95 6.15 -7.25 -12.00
CA SER A 95 6.73 -8.57 -11.77
C SER A 95 5.71 -9.49 -11.10
N PRO A 96 5.77 -10.80 -11.37
CA PRO A 96 4.98 -11.79 -10.64
C PRO A 96 5.20 -11.69 -9.12
N GLU A 97 6.41 -11.35 -8.70
CA GLU A 97 6.79 -11.18 -7.30
C GLU A 97 6.00 -10.05 -6.63
N LEU A 98 5.82 -8.93 -7.32
CA LEU A 98 5.04 -7.81 -6.81
C LEU A 98 3.56 -8.21 -6.65
N LYS A 99 2.98 -8.90 -7.62
CA LYS A 99 1.62 -9.44 -7.53
C LYS A 99 1.45 -10.32 -6.29
N TRP A 100 2.40 -11.24 -6.08
CA TRP A 100 2.31 -12.17 -4.95
C TRP A 100 2.61 -11.53 -3.60
N ALA A 101 3.47 -10.50 -3.54
CA ALA A 101 3.65 -9.69 -2.34
C ALA A 101 2.37 -8.93 -1.97
N ILE A 102 1.64 -8.43 -2.96
CA ILE A 102 0.32 -7.82 -2.75
C ILE A 102 -0.69 -8.87 -2.24
N ALA A 103 -0.73 -10.06 -2.86
CA ALA A 103 -1.58 -11.14 -2.40
C ALA A 103 -1.27 -11.57 -0.96
N ASN A 104 0.03 -11.61 -0.59
CA ASN A 104 0.46 -11.86 0.78
C ASN A 104 -0.08 -10.80 1.75
N ALA A 105 0.09 -9.52 1.43
CA ALA A 105 -0.41 -8.42 2.25
C ALA A 105 -1.93 -8.52 2.47
N ILE A 106 -2.70 -8.75 1.40
CA ILE A 106 -4.16 -8.91 1.46
C ILE A 106 -4.52 -10.10 2.35
N SER A 107 -3.89 -11.26 2.16
CA SER A 107 -4.17 -12.48 2.93
C SER A 107 -3.88 -12.33 4.42
N LYS A 108 -2.95 -11.44 4.79
CA LYS A 108 -2.61 -11.09 6.18
C LYS A 108 -3.42 -9.91 6.72
N GLY A 109 -4.38 -9.42 5.96
CA GLY A 109 -5.23 -8.30 6.37
C GLY A 109 -4.50 -6.95 6.41
N VAL A 110 -3.43 -6.80 5.65
CA VAL A 110 -2.70 -5.53 5.51
C VAL A 110 -3.28 -4.72 4.37
N ILE A 111 -3.62 -3.46 4.62
CA ILE A 111 -4.13 -2.53 3.61
C ILE A 111 -2.96 -1.85 2.91
N ILE A 112 -2.91 -1.92 1.58
CA ILE A 112 -1.96 -1.14 0.78
C ILE A 112 -2.67 0.07 0.21
N VAL A 113 -2.14 1.27 0.45
CA VAL A 113 -2.63 2.55 -0.06
C VAL A 113 -1.57 3.13 -0.99
N ALA A 114 -1.93 3.46 -2.21
CA ALA A 114 -0.98 3.95 -3.21
C ALA A 114 -1.51 5.18 -3.95
N SER A 115 -0.62 6.12 -4.25
CA SER A 115 -0.93 7.29 -5.06
C SER A 115 -1.23 6.91 -6.51
N ALA A 116 -2.20 7.61 -7.15
CA ALA A 116 -2.58 7.36 -8.54
C ALA A 116 -1.63 7.98 -9.57
N GLY A 117 -0.76 8.91 -9.15
CA GLY A 117 0.17 9.62 -10.03
C GLY A 117 -0.22 11.06 -10.32
N ASN A 118 0.73 11.83 -10.87
CA ASN A 118 0.60 13.27 -11.10
C ASN A 118 0.79 13.64 -12.58
N GLY A 119 0.55 12.70 -13.50
CA GLY A 119 0.75 12.88 -14.92
C GLY A 119 -0.45 13.48 -15.68
N ALA A 120 -1.56 13.80 -14.99
CA ALA A 120 -2.82 14.23 -15.62
C ALA A 120 -3.25 13.29 -16.77
N SER A 121 -3.13 11.98 -16.55
CA SER A 121 -3.34 10.95 -17.57
C SER A 121 -4.03 9.73 -16.98
N ASP A 122 -4.60 8.90 -17.87
CA ASP A 122 -5.08 7.56 -17.54
C ASP A 122 -3.86 6.64 -17.36
N ASP A 123 -3.25 6.70 -16.21
CA ASP A 123 -1.96 6.10 -15.93
C ASP A 123 -2.08 4.88 -14.98
N ASN A 124 -2.87 3.90 -15.42
CA ASN A 124 -2.99 2.63 -14.69
C ASN A 124 -1.75 1.75 -14.81
N VAL A 125 -0.82 2.08 -15.70
CA VAL A 125 0.27 1.16 -16.10
C VAL A 125 1.51 1.31 -15.22
N THR A 126 1.74 2.47 -14.62
CA THR A 126 3.00 2.80 -13.92
C THR A 126 2.86 2.95 -12.41
N HIS A 127 1.70 2.66 -11.84
CA HIS A 127 1.44 2.86 -10.41
C HIS A 127 0.93 1.61 -9.72
N LEU A 128 1.33 1.45 -8.44
CA LEU A 128 0.86 0.36 -7.59
C LEU A 128 -0.68 0.37 -7.43
N SER A 129 -1.29 1.55 -7.56
CA SER A 129 -2.74 1.75 -7.50
C SER A 129 -3.54 0.88 -8.47
N ARG A 130 -2.95 0.47 -9.59
CA ARG A 130 -3.62 -0.39 -10.58
C ARG A 130 -3.92 -1.81 -10.10
N PHE A 131 -3.12 -2.33 -9.15
CA PHE A 131 -3.28 -3.69 -8.67
C PHE A 131 -4.57 -3.88 -7.88
N SER A 132 -5.19 -5.07 -8.06
CA SER A 132 -6.33 -5.50 -7.25
C SER A 132 -5.98 -5.49 -5.76
N GLY A 133 -6.93 -5.14 -4.93
CA GLY A 133 -6.73 -5.10 -3.48
C GLY A 133 -5.91 -3.91 -2.97
N VAL A 134 -5.34 -3.09 -3.85
CA VAL A 134 -4.64 -1.85 -3.49
C VAL A 134 -5.61 -0.67 -3.52
N VAL A 135 -5.64 0.14 -2.47
CA VAL A 135 -6.40 1.39 -2.40
C VAL A 135 -5.68 2.46 -3.20
N GLY A 136 -6.06 2.62 -4.48
CA GLY A 136 -5.57 3.69 -5.33
C GLY A 136 -6.19 5.03 -4.95
N VAL A 137 -5.38 6.07 -4.76
CA VAL A 137 -5.83 7.37 -4.28
C VAL A 137 -5.49 8.46 -5.29
N SER A 138 -6.51 9.13 -5.81
CA SER A 138 -6.39 10.32 -6.65
C SER A 138 -6.44 11.61 -5.79
N ALA A 139 -6.19 12.74 -6.42
CA ALA A 139 -6.18 14.04 -5.75
C ALA A 139 -7.40 14.90 -6.10
N ILE A 140 -7.96 15.53 -5.07
CA ILE A 140 -8.95 16.61 -5.20
C ILE A 140 -8.43 17.90 -4.58
N ASN A 141 -8.96 19.02 -5.02
CA ASN A 141 -8.76 20.34 -4.45
C ASN A 141 -9.58 20.55 -3.16
N ALA A 142 -9.35 21.65 -2.46
CA ALA A 142 -10.08 21.97 -1.23
C ALA A 142 -11.59 22.21 -1.44
N ASP A 143 -12.01 22.57 -2.65
CA ASP A 143 -13.40 22.75 -3.04
C ASP A 143 -14.09 21.43 -3.48
N GLY A 144 -13.36 20.30 -3.41
CA GLY A 144 -13.84 18.99 -3.80
C GLY A 144 -13.73 18.70 -5.30
N THR A 145 -13.26 19.63 -6.12
CA THR A 145 -13.04 19.38 -7.56
C THR A 145 -11.83 18.49 -7.76
N PHE A 146 -11.84 17.70 -8.83
CA PHE A 146 -10.70 16.86 -9.21
C PHE A 146 -9.47 17.73 -9.53
N ALA A 147 -8.31 17.40 -8.96
CA ALA A 147 -7.09 18.17 -9.18
C ALA A 147 -6.54 17.93 -10.58
N SER A 148 -6.27 19.00 -11.32
CA SER A 148 -5.90 18.94 -12.75
C SER A 148 -4.61 18.16 -13.04
N TYR A 149 -3.74 18.04 -12.05
CA TYR A 149 -2.50 17.25 -12.17
C TYR A 149 -2.69 15.77 -11.83
N SER A 150 -3.79 15.40 -11.17
CA SER A 150 -4.00 14.01 -10.75
C SER A 150 -4.14 13.08 -11.94
N SER A 151 -3.46 11.95 -11.90
CA SER A 151 -3.79 10.83 -12.78
C SER A 151 -5.07 10.15 -12.28
N TRP A 152 -5.71 9.39 -13.19
CA TRP A 152 -6.97 8.69 -12.97
C TRP A 152 -6.91 7.27 -13.57
N GLY A 153 -8.01 6.53 -13.53
CA GLY A 153 -8.14 5.24 -14.21
C GLY A 153 -8.75 4.15 -13.32
N ASP A 154 -8.74 2.92 -13.80
CA ASP A 154 -9.40 1.76 -13.17
C ASP A 154 -8.81 1.39 -11.81
N GLY A 155 -7.59 1.82 -11.52
CA GLY A 155 -6.93 1.62 -10.25
C GLY A 155 -7.44 2.50 -9.11
N VAL A 156 -8.16 3.59 -9.40
CA VAL A 156 -8.60 4.54 -8.39
C VAL A 156 -9.77 3.97 -7.58
N VAL A 157 -9.59 3.94 -6.25
CA VAL A 157 -10.60 3.48 -5.29
C VAL A 157 -11.26 4.66 -4.58
N THR A 158 -10.49 5.68 -4.27
CA THR A 158 -10.96 6.87 -3.55
C THR A 158 -10.12 8.09 -3.93
N ALA A 159 -10.60 9.25 -3.54
CA ALA A 159 -9.86 10.50 -3.68
C ALA A 159 -9.61 11.13 -2.29
N ALA A 160 -8.60 11.97 -2.20
CA ALA A 160 -8.40 12.81 -1.02
C ALA A 160 -7.74 14.14 -1.40
N TYR A 161 -7.74 15.09 -0.48
CA TYR A 161 -7.09 16.38 -0.68
C TYR A 161 -5.62 16.21 -1.10
N GLY A 162 -5.27 16.80 -2.23
CA GLY A 162 -3.94 16.68 -2.81
C GLY A 162 -3.02 17.91 -2.57
N GLY A 163 -3.43 18.81 -1.70
CA GLY A 163 -2.67 20.02 -1.40
C GLY A 163 -3.30 21.29 -1.97
N PRO A 164 -2.75 22.47 -1.65
CA PRO A 164 -1.45 22.74 -1.01
C PRO A 164 -1.38 22.34 0.48
N PHE A 165 -0.41 21.52 0.85
CA PHE A 165 -0.20 21.09 2.23
C PHE A 165 1.11 21.68 2.77
N ASN A 166 1.06 22.27 3.98
CA ASN A 166 2.22 22.90 4.59
C ASN A 166 3.09 21.87 5.30
N THR A 167 4.35 21.79 4.91
CA THR A 167 5.39 20.97 5.54
C THR A 167 6.61 21.83 5.87
N PHE A 168 7.71 21.20 6.26
CA PHE A 168 8.98 21.88 6.53
C PHE A 168 10.10 21.12 5.84
N ASP A 169 10.96 21.84 5.15
CA ASP A 169 12.19 21.30 4.60
C ASP A 169 13.07 20.74 5.73
N PRO A 170 13.42 19.46 5.74
CA PRO A 170 14.18 18.86 6.83
C PRO A 170 15.62 19.36 6.95
N ALA A 171 16.19 19.89 5.88
CA ALA A 171 17.56 20.40 5.87
C ALA A 171 17.64 21.84 6.36
N THR A 172 16.66 22.66 6.00
CA THR A 172 16.68 24.12 6.30
C THR A 172 15.68 24.52 7.37
N ASN A 173 14.74 23.64 7.72
CA ASN A 173 13.60 23.89 8.61
C ASN A 173 12.71 25.06 8.14
N GLN A 174 12.77 25.38 6.86
CA GLN A 174 11.91 26.42 6.28
C GLN A 174 10.54 25.83 5.90
N PRO A 175 9.45 26.60 6.06
CA PRO A 175 8.13 26.21 5.57
C PRO A 175 8.16 25.95 4.07
N GLN A 176 7.48 24.89 3.65
CA GLN A 176 7.28 24.58 2.24
C GLN A 176 5.86 24.10 2.00
N ILE A 177 5.44 24.17 0.74
CA ILE A 177 4.13 23.70 0.30
C ILE A 177 4.35 22.52 -0.63
N VAL A 178 3.59 21.45 -0.40
CA VAL A 178 3.60 20.23 -1.23
C VAL A 178 2.21 19.94 -1.78
N ASN A 179 2.16 19.46 -3.01
CA ASN A 179 0.93 18.97 -3.65
C ASN A 179 1.21 17.64 -4.35
N GLY A 180 0.14 16.93 -4.66
CA GLY A 180 0.21 15.70 -5.44
C GLY A 180 -0.66 14.61 -4.86
N THR A 181 -0.88 13.58 -5.63
CA THR A 181 -1.48 12.34 -5.14
C THR A 181 -0.61 11.68 -4.06
N SER A 182 0.68 12.05 -4.01
CA SER A 182 1.59 11.70 -2.91
C SER A 182 1.16 12.26 -1.57
N VAL A 183 0.43 13.40 -1.53
CA VAL A 183 -0.21 13.97 -0.33
C VAL A 183 -1.49 13.22 0.01
N SER A 184 -2.29 12.89 -1.01
CA SER A 184 -3.58 12.23 -0.85
C SER A 184 -3.47 10.82 -0.26
N ALA A 185 -2.49 10.04 -0.71
CA ALA A 185 -2.31 8.67 -0.26
C ALA A 185 -2.03 8.55 1.25
N PRO A 186 -1.07 9.27 1.86
CA PRO A 186 -0.86 9.22 3.31
C PRO A 186 -2.04 9.79 4.12
N LEU A 187 -2.81 10.74 3.59
CA LEU A 187 -4.05 11.17 4.24
C LEU A 187 -5.03 10.02 4.38
N VAL A 188 -5.28 9.28 3.29
CA VAL A 188 -6.17 8.10 3.32
C VAL A 188 -5.59 7.00 4.22
N ALA A 189 -4.29 6.73 4.16
CA ALA A 189 -3.65 5.75 5.03
C ALA A 189 -3.83 6.10 6.52
N GLY A 190 -3.66 7.37 6.88
CA GLY A 190 -3.91 7.86 8.24
C GLY A 190 -5.38 7.76 8.65
N MET A 191 -6.32 8.09 7.77
CA MET A 191 -7.75 7.92 8.02
C MET A 191 -8.13 6.45 8.26
N LEU A 192 -7.56 5.52 7.50
CA LEU A 192 -7.75 4.08 7.69
C LEU A 192 -7.13 3.57 8.99
N ALA A 193 -6.00 4.14 9.42
CA ALA A 193 -5.41 3.83 10.73
C ALA A 193 -6.34 4.24 11.86
N LEU A 194 -6.96 5.42 11.79
CA LEU A 194 -7.96 5.89 12.75
C LEU A 194 -9.22 5.02 12.72
N ALA A 195 -9.68 4.59 11.54
CA ALA A 195 -10.81 3.67 11.42
C ALA A 195 -10.50 2.31 12.09
N ARG A 196 -9.32 1.74 11.89
CA ARG A 196 -8.90 0.50 12.58
C ARG A 196 -8.79 0.68 14.09
N GLN A 197 -8.32 1.83 14.56
CA GLN A 197 -8.30 2.16 15.98
C GLN A 197 -9.71 2.26 16.57
N ARG A 198 -10.63 2.88 15.81
CA ARG A 198 -12.02 3.04 16.23
C ARG A 198 -12.80 1.73 16.23
N TRP A 199 -12.49 0.84 15.31
CA TRP A 199 -13.19 -0.42 15.08
C TRP A 199 -12.21 -1.62 15.15
N PRO A 200 -11.66 -1.93 16.35
CA PRO A 200 -10.60 -2.94 16.48
C PRO A 200 -11.06 -4.37 16.14
N GLU A 201 -12.37 -4.63 16.27
CA GLU A 201 -12.96 -5.95 15.97
C GLU A 201 -13.37 -6.11 14.50
N ALA A 202 -13.35 -5.03 13.72
CA ALA A 202 -13.70 -5.10 12.31
C ALA A 202 -12.58 -5.78 11.50
N THR A 203 -12.99 -6.62 10.56
CA THR A 203 -12.03 -7.19 9.62
C THR A 203 -11.49 -6.12 8.67
N THR A 204 -10.36 -6.40 8.05
CA THR A 204 -9.81 -5.51 7.00
C THR A 204 -10.79 -5.30 5.86
N ASN A 205 -11.50 -6.34 5.46
CA ASN A 205 -12.50 -6.25 4.40
C ASN A 205 -13.66 -5.31 4.81
N GLN A 206 -14.12 -5.38 6.04
CA GLN A 206 -15.16 -4.49 6.56
C GLN A 206 -14.70 -3.03 6.61
N ILE A 207 -13.44 -2.75 6.94
CA ILE A 207 -12.85 -1.41 6.85
C ILE A 207 -12.79 -0.92 5.40
N LEU A 208 -12.44 -1.79 4.45
CA LEU A 208 -12.45 -1.46 3.03
C LEU A 208 -13.87 -1.28 2.49
N GLN A 209 -14.84 -2.09 2.93
CA GLN A 209 -16.26 -1.90 2.63
C GLN A 209 -16.75 -0.52 3.13
N LEU A 210 -16.36 -0.15 4.34
CA LEU A 210 -16.67 1.15 4.90
C LEU A 210 -16.12 2.29 4.01
N LEU A 211 -14.86 2.19 3.57
CA LEU A 211 -14.24 3.18 2.70
C LEU A 211 -15.02 3.36 1.39
N VAL A 212 -15.36 2.26 0.70
CA VAL A 212 -16.02 2.33 -0.62
C VAL A 212 -17.49 2.71 -0.53
N ARG A 213 -18.16 2.41 0.58
CA ARG A 213 -19.60 2.68 0.75
C ARG A 213 -19.91 4.04 1.34
N THR A 214 -18.94 4.69 1.98
CA THR A 214 -19.14 5.98 2.65
C THR A 214 -18.34 7.11 2.04
N GLY A 215 -17.70 6.87 0.90
CA GLY A 215 -17.03 7.90 0.11
C GLY A 215 -18.00 9.03 -0.29
N LEU A 216 -17.49 10.25 -0.27
CA LEU A 216 -18.27 11.42 -0.70
C LEU A 216 -18.40 11.43 -2.23
N ASN A 217 -19.40 10.73 -2.72
CA ASN A 217 -19.77 10.68 -4.13
C ASN A 217 -21.28 10.90 -4.27
N PRO A 218 -21.72 11.98 -4.93
CA PRO A 218 -23.15 12.28 -5.08
C PRO A 218 -23.94 11.20 -5.83
N THR A 219 -23.27 10.42 -6.68
CA THR A 219 -23.91 9.37 -7.49
C THR A 219 -23.90 8.00 -6.82
N HIS A 220 -23.08 7.83 -5.77
CA HIS A 220 -22.80 6.55 -5.12
C HIS A 220 -22.28 5.44 -6.07
N ASN A 221 -21.86 5.82 -7.29
CA ASN A 221 -21.28 4.90 -8.26
C ASN A 221 -19.79 5.16 -8.38
N TRP A 222 -19.03 4.12 -8.67
CA TRP A 222 -17.62 4.26 -8.98
C TRP A 222 -17.41 5.08 -10.27
N ASP A 223 -16.44 5.97 -10.27
CA ASP A 223 -15.92 6.66 -11.45
C ASP A 223 -14.39 6.60 -11.50
N LYS A 224 -13.80 6.73 -12.68
CA LYS A 224 -12.36 6.59 -12.86
C LYS A 224 -11.53 7.75 -12.28
N TYR A 225 -12.12 8.87 -11.92
CA TYR A 225 -11.43 10.04 -11.39
C TYR A 225 -11.35 10.02 -9.87
N THR A 226 -12.44 9.70 -9.20
CA THR A 226 -12.56 9.74 -7.74
C THR A 226 -12.85 8.38 -7.10
N GLY A 227 -12.95 7.33 -7.90
CA GLY A 227 -13.31 6.00 -7.44
C GLY A 227 -14.73 5.99 -6.84
N TYR A 228 -14.85 5.51 -5.62
CA TYR A 228 -16.11 5.55 -4.86
C TYR A 228 -16.35 6.90 -4.16
N GLY A 229 -15.57 7.92 -4.49
CA GLY A 229 -15.67 9.26 -3.94
C GLY A 229 -14.53 9.60 -2.98
N ALA A 230 -14.52 10.83 -2.48
CA ALA A 230 -13.52 11.29 -1.53
C ALA A 230 -13.65 10.57 -0.18
N ALA A 231 -12.53 10.14 0.38
CA ALA A 231 -12.49 9.52 1.70
C ALA A 231 -12.97 10.51 2.77
N ALA A 232 -13.93 10.10 3.58
CA ALA A 232 -14.55 10.92 4.61
C ALA A 232 -14.22 10.36 6.00
N LEU A 233 -13.27 10.99 6.72
CA LEU A 233 -12.88 10.55 8.04
C LEU A 233 -14.08 10.44 9.00
N GLY A 234 -14.98 11.44 8.97
CA GLY A 234 -16.20 11.42 9.80
C GLY A 234 -17.05 10.16 9.58
N SER A 235 -17.23 9.74 8.33
CA SER A 235 -17.95 8.51 8.01
C SER A 235 -17.18 7.26 8.47
N LEU A 236 -15.86 7.22 8.25
CA LEU A 236 -15.01 6.10 8.63
C LEU A 236 -15.01 5.81 10.14
N VAL A 237 -15.16 6.84 10.99
CA VAL A 237 -15.14 6.67 12.45
C VAL A 237 -16.52 6.65 13.12
N ASN A 238 -17.58 7.02 12.40
CA ASN A 238 -18.94 7.08 12.97
C ASN A 238 -19.91 6.05 12.38
N THR A 239 -19.53 5.34 11.30
CA THR A 239 -20.37 4.29 10.71
C THR A 239 -19.84 2.93 11.14
N ASP A 240 -20.71 2.10 11.71
CA ASP A 240 -20.34 0.76 12.18
C ASP A 240 -20.03 -0.16 10.98
N PRO A 241 -18.79 -0.66 10.83
CA PRO A 241 -18.42 -1.54 9.73
C PRO A 241 -18.99 -2.96 9.84
N SER A 242 -19.48 -3.38 11.01
CA SER A 242 -20.02 -4.73 11.21
C SER A 242 -21.28 -5.00 10.38
N GLN A 243 -21.96 -3.95 9.92
CA GLN A 243 -23.09 -4.05 9.00
C GLN A 243 -22.72 -4.47 7.58
N TYR A 244 -21.43 -4.46 7.24
CA TYR A 244 -20.95 -4.79 5.91
C TYR A 244 -20.36 -6.22 5.84
N PRO A 245 -20.43 -6.88 4.67
CA PRO A 245 -19.88 -8.22 4.51
C PRO A 245 -18.36 -8.23 4.69
N ASP A 246 -17.83 -9.36 5.17
CA ASP A 246 -16.39 -9.62 5.23
C ASP A 246 -15.87 -10.11 3.88
N GLU A 247 -16.04 -9.29 2.87
CA GLU A 247 -15.59 -9.53 1.50
C GLU A 247 -14.80 -8.32 1.01
N ASN A 248 -13.64 -8.56 0.40
CA ASN A 248 -12.80 -7.48 -0.11
C ASN A 248 -13.46 -6.81 -1.33
N PRO A 249 -13.88 -5.53 -1.22
CA PRO A 249 -14.63 -4.87 -2.28
C PRO A 249 -13.77 -4.38 -3.46
N ILE A 250 -12.44 -4.44 -3.34
CA ILE A 250 -11.51 -3.85 -4.30
C ILE A 250 -10.56 -4.87 -4.96
N ILE A 251 -10.76 -6.16 -4.75
CA ILE A 251 -10.07 -7.19 -5.54
C ILE A 251 -10.62 -7.20 -6.98
N PRO A 252 -11.94 -7.24 -7.22
CA PRO A 252 -12.46 -7.09 -8.57
C PRO A 252 -12.47 -5.62 -8.97
N LYS A 253 -11.33 -5.11 -9.44
CA LYS A 253 -11.28 -3.78 -10.05
C LYS A 253 -11.84 -3.78 -11.47
N PRO A 254 -12.33 -2.64 -11.98
CA PRO A 254 -12.71 -2.51 -13.38
C PRO A 254 -11.60 -3.03 -14.32
N ASN A 255 -12.01 -3.60 -15.45
CA ASN A 255 -11.12 -4.12 -16.51
C ASN A 255 -10.13 -5.21 -16.11
N GLY A 256 -10.35 -5.88 -14.98
CA GLY A 256 -9.63 -7.10 -14.62
C GLY A 256 -8.16 -6.87 -14.26
N SER A 257 -7.90 -6.37 -13.07
CA SER A 257 -6.54 -6.22 -12.57
C SER A 257 -6.05 -7.48 -11.82
N SER A 258 -4.74 -7.56 -11.61
CA SER A 258 -4.07 -8.66 -10.90
C SER A 258 -3.69 -8.22 -9.48
N PRO A 259 -3.70 -9.10 -8.47
CA PRO A 259 -4.22 -10.47 -8.54
C PRO A 259 -5.73 -10.53 -8.75
N SER A 260 -6.20 -11.46 -9.60
CA SER A 260 -7.63 -11.72 -9.77
C SER A 260 -8.22 -12.41 -8.54
N VAL A 261 -9.54 -12.51 -8.48
CA VAL A 261 -10.22 -13.24 -7.39
C VAL A 261 -9.74 -14.70 -7.34
N GLN A 262 -9.54 -15.33 -8.49
CA GLN A 262 -9.05 -16.71 -8.57
C GLN A 262 -7.58 -16.81 -8.12
N GLU A 263 -6.73 -15.88 -8.55
CA GLU A 263 -5.32 -15.84 -8.10
C GLU A 263 -5.22 -15.61 -6.59
N MET A 264 -6.08 -14.79 -6.01
CA MET A 264 -6.14 -14.62 -4.55
C MET A 264 -6.56 -15.91 -3.85
N GLN A 265 -7.56 -16.61 -4.39
CA GLN A 265 -7.97 -17.89 -3.84
C GLN A 265 -6.86 -18.93 -3.95
N ASP A 266 -6.20 -19.01 -5.10
CA ASP A 266 -5.07 -19.91 -5.33
C ASP A 266 -3.90 -19.60 -4.37
N TYR A 267 -3.63 -18.32 -4.12
CA TYR A 267 -2.64 -17.91 -3.14
C TYR A 267 -3.02 -18.37 -1.72
N MET A 268 -4.26 -18.13 -1.31
CA MET A 268 -4.77 -18.52 0.01
C MET A 268 -4.80 -20.03 0.19
N ASP A 269 -5.03 -20.77 -0.88
CA ASP A 269 -4.99 -22.24 -0.88
C ASP A 269 -3.57 -22.82 -1.00
N GLY A 270 -2.55 -21.97 -1.11
CA GLY A 270 -1.16 -22.42 -1.29
C GLY A 270 -0.85 -22.90 -2.70
N ILE A 271 -1.69 -22.58 -3.67
CA ILE A 271 -1.53 -22.89 -5.09
C ILE A 271 -1.02 -21.64 -5.80
N ALA A 272 0.21 -21.25 -5.56
CA ALA A 272 0.80 -20.14 -6.31
C ALA A 272 1.33 -20.61 -7.67
N GLY A 273 1.32 -19.72 -8.67
CA GLY A 273 1.79 -20.03 -10.03
C GLY A 273 3.26 -20.46 -10.09
N ASP A 274 3.65 -21.15 -11.15
CA ASP A 274 4.98 -21.76 -11.32
C ASP A 274 6.14 -20.74 -11.37
N THR A 275 5.84 -19.47 -11.60
CA THR A 275 6.82 -18.39 -11.75
C THR A 275 7.49 -17.95 -10.44
N LEU A 276 7.04 -18.47 -9.28
CA LEU A 276 7.61 -18.12 -7.98
C LEU A 276 8.92 -18.85 -7.66
N THR A 277 9.23 -19.93 -8.38
CA THR A 277 10.34 -20.81 -8.04
C THR A 277 11.71 -20.29 -8.46
N ASP A 278 11.78 -19.40 -9.45
CA ASP A 278 13.06 -19.07 -10.08
C ASP A 278 13.68 -17.72 -9.67
N SER A 279 12.90 -16.81 -9.11
CA SER A 279 13.39 -15.43 -8.94
C SER A 279 13.46 -14.91 -7.51
N PHE A 280 12.63 -15.41 -6.56
CA PHE A 280 12.62 -14.95 -5.17
C PHE A 280 12.27 -16.09 -4.19
N PRO A 281 13.26 -16.70 -3.60
CA PRO A 281 13.09 -17.75 -2.61
C PRO A 281 12.18 -17.38 -1.42
N SER A 282 12.18 -16.11 -1.01
CA SER A 282 11.40 -15.63 0.13
C SER A 282 9.88 -15.54 -0.10
N SER A 283 9.42 -15.68 -1.35
CA SER A 283 8.00 -15.56 -1.71
C SER A 283 7.39 -16.88 -2.20
N TYR A 284 8.10 -17.99 -2.09
CA TYR A 284 7.56 -19.29 -2.46
C TYR A 284 6.43 -19.73 -1.53
N VAL A 285 5.28 -20.02 -2.11
CA VAL A 285 4.13 -20.57 -1.36
C VAL A 285 4.11 -22.08 -1.53
N TYR A 286 4.23 -22.80 -0.41
CA TYR A 286 4.19 -24.27 -0.42
C TYR A 286 2.80 -24.77 -0.82
N ARG A 287 2.75 -25.62 -1.82
CA ARG A 287 1.49 -26.15 -2.40
C ARG A 287 0.91 -27.33 -1.65
N GLY A 288 1.56 -27.82 -0.61
CA GLY A 288 1.08 -28.92 0.20
C GLY A 288 1.20 -30.32 -0.42
N THR A 289 1.72 -30.44 -1.65
CA THR A 289 1.82 -31.71 -2.39
C THR A 289 3.26 -32.18 -2.62
N ASP A 290 4.23 -31.32 -2.38
CA ASP A 290 5.65 -31.63 -2.59
C ASP A 290 6.44 -31.48 -1.28
N GLU A 291 6.61 -32.57 -0.56
CA GLU A 291 7.40 -32.60 0.67
C GLU A 291 8.87 -32.26 0.43
N GLY A 292 9.39 -32.49 -0.79
CA GLY A 292 10.76 -32.12 -1.16
C GLY A 292 11.01 -30.62 -1.07
N VAL A 293 10.00 -29.79 -1.27
CA VAL A 293 10.09 -28.35 -1.15
C VAL A 293 10.23 -27.91 0.30
N VAL A 294 9.51 -28.55 1.23
CA VAL A 294 9.60 -28.24 2.68
C VAL A 294 10.92 -28.75 3.25
N LEU A 295 11.40 -29.86 2.73
CA LEU A 295 12.63 -30.51 3.15
C LEU A 295 13.86 -30.02 2.34
N ASN A 296 13.66 -29.08 1.44
CA ASN A 296 14.72 -28.57 0.59
C ASN A 296 15.88 -28.06 1.44
N ASP A 297 17.03 -28.72 1.32
CA ASP A 297 18.28 -28.37 2.00
C ASP A 297 18.83 -26.99 1.60
N ASN A 298 18.21 -26.34 0.63
CA ASN A 298 18.57 -25.01 0.20
C ASN A 298 18.02 -23.98 1.20
N LYS A 299 18.74 -23.80 2.29
CA LYS A 299 18.42 -22.97 3.47
C LYS A 299 18.16 -21.48 3.18
N THR A 300 18.20 -21.08 1.92
CA THR A 300 17.98 -19.70 1.49
C THR A 300 16.53 -19.41 1.11
N ILE A 301 15.67 -20.42 1.05
CA ILE A 301 14.27 -20.26 0.64
C ILE A 301 13.36 -20.28 1.86
N THR A 302 12.71 -19.15 2.15
CA THR A 302 11.62 -19.13 3.11
C THR A 302 10.36 -19.65 2.42
N VAL A 303 9.88 -20.80 2.84
CA VAL A 303 8.62 -21.38 2.34
C VAL A 303 7.48 -20.77 3.11
N HIS A 304 6.59 -20.07 2.43
CA HIS A 304 5.33 -19.62 3.00
C HIS A 304 4.27 -20.71 2.81
N LEU A 305 3.72 -21.19 3.91
CA LEU A 305 2.49 -21.98 3.86
C LEU A 305 1.33 -21.02 3.54
N GLY A 306 0.49 -21.40 2.57
CA GLY A 306 -0.73 -20.68 2.28
C GLY A 306 -1.63 -20.53 3.51
N THR A 307 -2.54 -19.60 3.50
CA THR A 307 -3.49 -19.37 4.61
C THR A 307 -4.65 -20.36 4.62
N SER A 308 -4.73 -21.25 3.64
CA SER A 308 -5.78 -22.27 3.56
C SER A 308 -5.80 -23.15 4.81
N PRO A 309 -6.98 -23.42 5.38
CA PRO A 309 -7.14 -24.35 6.50
C PRO A 309 -6.59 -25.76 6.24
N ARG A 310 -6.40 -26.15 4.97
CA ARG A 310 -5.79 -27.45 4.60
C ARG A 310 -4.39 -27.62 5.15
N TYR A 311 -3.61 -26.55 5.20
CA TYR A 311 -2.20 -26.59 5.59
C TYR A 311 -2.00 -26.34 7.09
N HIS A 312 -3.05 -25.95 7.80
CA HIS A 312 -3.02 -25.64 9.22
C HIS A 312 -3.82 -26.65 10.08
N ARG A 313 -4.36 -27.70 9.48
CA ARG A 313 -4.96 -28.79 10.24
C ARG A 313 -3.85 -29.68 10.80
N LYS A 314 -3.74 -29.68 12.15
CA LYS A 314 -3.00 -30.70 12.87
C LYS A 314 -3.75 -32.02 12.84
#